data_fc8e35a2f088fa77b6ef689a1a185d08
#
_entry.id   fc8e35a2f088fa77b6ef689a1a185d08
#
_cell.length_a   1.000
_cell.length_b   1.000
_cell.length_c   1.000
_cell.angle_alpha   90.00
_cell.angle_beta   90.00
_cell.angle_gamma   90.00
#
_symmetry.space_group_name_H-M   'P 1'
#
loop_
_entity.id
_entity.type
_entity.pdbx_description
1 polymer ?
#
loop_
_entity_poly.entity_id
_entity_poly.type
_entity_poly.pdbx_seq_one_letter_code
_entity_poly.pdbx_strand_id
1 'polypeptide(L)'
;KAVVLVLIMILCGAAFARGMQVEAKANAVQEKLSGEVFRFHVLANSDSKEDQELKMKVKEAVVDYMCENLSNAGNAAEAKAWAICHKEELIRTAREVLQEEGCNDQITAEVVRCEFPDKTYGDITFPAGWYDALRIKIGKAQGHNWWCVLYPNLCFMDSVHAIVPKEGKEELRSVLTDEEYAMIVKGTPVKIKWFFLQLTE
;
A
#
# COMPACT_ATOMS: atom_id res chain seq x y z
N LYS A 1 -10.05 -20.70 45.19
CA LYS A 1 -9.04 -19.74 44.69
C LYS A 1 -8.15 -20.40 43.60
N ALA A 2 -7.58 -21.60 43.83
CA ALA A 2 -6.73 -22.31 42.86
C ALA A 2 -7.49 -22.63 41.56
N VAL A 3 -8.73 -23.10 41.60
CA VAL A 3 -9.56 -23.40 40.42
C VAL A 3 -9.81 -22.16 39.58
N VAL A 4 -10.05 -21.01 40.20
CA VAL A 4 -10.24 -19.74 39.48
C VAL A 4 -8.95 -19.32 38.76
N LEU A 5 -7.80 -19.46 39.39
CA LEU A 5 -6.49 -19.16 38.73
C LEU A 5 -6.22 -20.08 37.54
N VAL A 6 -6.53 -21.36 37.65
CA VAL A 6 -6.38 -22.33 36.53
C VAL A 6 -7.31 -21.95 35.38
N LEU A 7 -8.58 -21.58 35.64
CA LEU A 7 -9.50 -21.16 34.61
C LEU A 7 -9.03 -19.86 33.90
N ILE A 8 -8.51 -18.90 34.68
CA ILE A 8 -7.93 -17.67 34.09
C ILE A 8 -6.74 -18.01 33.20
N MET A 9 -5.83 -18.89 33.62
CA MET A 9 -4.69 -19.31 32.80
C MET A 9 -5.13 -19.99 31.49
N ILE A 10 -6.16 -20.87 31.58
CA ILE A 10 -6.70 -21.53 30.37
C ILE A 10 -7.34 -20.51 29.44
N LEU A 11 -8.13 -19.56 29.96
CA LEU A 11 -8.72 -18.49 29.13
C LEU A 11 -7.66 -17.57 28.49
N CYS A 12 -6.66 -17.18 29.26
CA CYS A 12 -5.52 -16.39 28.73
C CYS A 12 -4.74 -17.17 27.67
N GLY A 13 -4.46 -18.46 27.89
CA GLY A 13 -3.81 -19.33 26.92
C GLY A 13 -4.64 -19.49 25.64
N ALA A 14 -5.95 -19.68 25.75
CA ALA A 14 -6.83 -19.77 24.59
C ALA A 14 -6.93 -18.43 23.81
N ALA A 15 -6.98 -17.30 24.52
CA ALA A 15 -6.98 -15.98 23.91
C ALA A 15 -5.64 -15.71 23.19
N PHE A 16 -4.51 -16.06 23.80
CA PHE A 16 -3.20 -15.94 23.21
C PHE A 16 -3.06 -16.81 21.94
N ALA A 17 -3.48 -18.09 22.01
CA ALA A 17 -3.44 -18.99 20.85
C ALA A 17 -4.32 -18.48 19.69
N ARG A 18 -5.50 -17.92 19.98
CA ARG A 18 -6.34 -17.27 18.98
C ARG A 18 -5.67 -16.04 18.37
N GLY A 19 -5.02 -15.21 19.17
CA GLY A 19 -4.25 -14.05 18.67
C GLY A 19 -3.16 -14.48 17.68
N MET A 20 -2.38 -15.52 18.02
CA MET A 20 -1.36 -16.05 17.13
C MET A 20 -1.94 -16.61 15.81
N GLN A 21 -3.09 -17.28 15.86
CA GLN A 21 -3.75 -17.79 14.64
C GLN A 21 -4.23 -16.68 13.73
N VAL A 22 -4.79 -15.61 14.30
CA VAL A 22 -5.24 -14.44 13.55
C VAL A 22 -4.07 -13.72 12.87
N GLU A 23 -2.96 -13.55 13.61
CA GLU A 23 -1.75 -12.94 13.06
C GLU A 23 -1.12 -13.80 11.95
N ALA A 24 -1.05 -15.12 12.14
CA ALA A 24 -0.56 -16.03 11.13
C ALA A 24 -1.40 -15.98 9.83
N LYS A 25 -2.74 -15.91 9.96
CA LYS A 25 -3.62 -15.75 8.80
C LYS A 25 -3.42 -14.40 8.12
N ALA A 26 -3.31 -13.31 8.86
CA ALA A 26 -3.06 -11.99 8.30
C ALA A 26 -1.72 -11.92 7.55
N ASN A 27 -0.67 -12.54 8.09
CA ASN A 27 0.63 -12.63 7.44
C ASN A 27 0.56 -13.47 6.16
N ALA A 28 -0.16 -14.59 6.16
CA ALA A 28 -0.35 -15.41 4.97
C ALA A 28 -1.11 -14.67 3.85
N VAL A 29 -2.15 -13.91 4.20
CA VAL A 29 -2.87 -13.05 3.25
C VAL A 29 -1.96 -11.94 2.71
N GLN A 30 -1.16 -11.31 3.56
CA GLN A 30 -0.21 -10.27 3.16
C GLN A 30 0.87 -10.84 2.21
N GLU A 31 1.43 -12.01 2.51
CA GLU A 31 2.43 -12.66 1.67
C GLU A 31 1.86 -12.98 0.29
N LYS A 32 0.65 -13.55 0.24
CA LYS A 32 -0.06 -13.83 -1.01
C LYS A 32 -0.32 -12.55 -1.81
N LEU A 33 -0.90 -11.52 -1.17
CA LEU A 33 -1.15 -10.23 -1.80
C LEU A 33 0.13 -9.57 -2.30
N SER A 34 1.26 -9.77 -1.62
CA SER A 34 2.53 -9.17 -2.02
C SER A 34 3.05 -9.67 -3.38
N GLY A 35 2.59 -10.85 -3.83
CA GLY A 35 2.88 -11.39 -5.16
C GLY A 35 1.87 -10.97 -6.23
N GLU A 36 0.64 -10.64 -5.81
CA GLU A 36 -0.50 -10.39 -6.69
C GLU A 36 -0.78 -8.89 -6.90
N VAL A 37 -0.11 -8.02 -6.13
CA VAL A 37 -0.28 -6.57 -6.25
C VAL A 37 1.03 -5.87 -6.53
N PHE A 38 0.97 -4.82 -7.34
CA PHE A 38 2.06 -3.88 -7.54
C PHE A 38 1.66 -2.52 -6.98
N ARG A 39 2.44 -2.02 -6.02
CA ARG A 39 2.12 -0.80 -5.28
C ARG A 39 2.75 0.42 -5.95
N PHE A 40 2.28 1.61 -5.53
CA PHE A 40 2.83 2.89 -5.95
C PHE A 40 2.88 3.86 -4.79
N HIS A 41 3.95 4.61 -4.66
CA HIS A 41 4.01 5.72 -3.72
C HIS A 41 4.89 6.87 -4.17
N VAL A 42 4.55 8.07 -3.73
CA VAL A 42 5.30 9.30 -3.99
C VAL A 42 5.69 9.92 -2.67
N LEU A 43 6.99 10.23 -2.51
CA LEU A 43 7.55 10.88 -1.34
C LEU A 43 7.78 12.36 -1.64
N ALA A 44 7.22 13.24 -0.81
CA ALA A 44 7.48 14.67 -0.88
C ALA A 44 8.89 15.00 -0.37
N ASN A 45 9.46 16.12 -0.83
CA ASN A 45 10.73 16.64 -0.33
C ASN A 45 10.69 16.89 1.19
N SER A 46 9.61 17.54 1.69
CA SER A 46 9.35 17.79 3.11
C SER A 46 7.86 17.77 3.43
N ASP A 47 7.51 18.09 4.68
CA ASP A 47 6.12 18.22 5.13
C ASP A 47 5.59 19.65 5.02
N SER A 48 6.29 20.56 4.33
CA SER A 48 5.74 21.88 4.01
C SER A 48 4.49 21.73 3.15
N LYS A 49 3.60 22.72 3.24
CA LYS A 49 2.36 22.72 2.46
C LYS A 49 2.66 22.68 0.97
N GLU A 50 3.64 23.46 0.54
CA GLU A 50 4.08 23.58 -0.86
C GLU A 50 4.60 22.25 -1.39
N ASP A 51 5.47 21.55 -0.64
CA ASP A 51 6.01 20.25 -1.01
C ASP A 51 4.91 19.16 -1.05
N GLN A 52 3.94 19.22 -0.15
CA GLN A 52 2.82 18.29 -0.14
C GLN A 52 1.86 18.54 -1.33
N GLU A 53 1.59 19.79 -1.70
CA GLU A 53 0.81 20.15 -2.88
C GLU A 53 1.53 19.74 -4.17
N LEU A 54 2.84 20.00 -4.26
CA LEU A 54 3.68 19.61 -5.39
C LEU A 54 3.67 18.08 -5.58
N LYS A 55 3.82 17.32 -4.50
CA LYS A 55 3.71 15.85 -4.52
C LYS A 55 2.38 15.40 -5.12
N MET A 56 1.27 16.05 -4.79
CA MET A 56 -0.04 15.69 -5.34
C MET A 56 -0.14 15.96 -6.83
N LYS A 57 0.42 17.05 -7.32
CA LYS A 57 0.49 17.35 -8.76
C LYS A 57 1.35 16.34 -9.52
N VAL A 58 2.54 16.01 -8.96
CA VAL A 58 3.41 14.97 -9.53
C VAL A 58 2.70 13.61 -9.56
N LYS A 59 2.03 13.24 -8.46
CA LYS A 59 1.23 12.01 -8.38
C LYS A 59 0.17 11.98 -9.49
N GLU A 60 -0.56 13.06 -9.68
CA GLU A 60 -1.64 13.15 -10.66
C GLU A 60 -1.11 12.96 -12.08
N ALA A 61 -0.11 13.73 -12.50
CA ALA A 61 0.49 13.61 -13.82
C ALA A 61 1.07 12.21 -14.11
N VAL A 62 1.73 11.61 -13.12
CA VAL A 62 2.28 10.25 -13.26
C VAL A 62 1.17 9.20 -13.35
N VAL A 63 0.10 9.33 -12.57
CA VAL A 63 -1.07 8.46 -12.64
C VAL A 63 -1.75 8.56 -14.00
N ASP A 64 -1.97 9.78 -14.50
CA ASP A 64 -2.58 10.01 -15.81
C ASP A 64 -1.74 9.39 -16.94
N TYR A 65 -0.41 9.59 -16.92
CA TYR A 65 0.50 8.93 -17.85
C TYR A 65 0.40 7.40 -17.79
N MET A 66 0.32 6.83 -16.58
CA MET A 66 0.16 5.38 -16.41
C MET A 66 -1.21 4.90 -16.88
N CYS A 67 -2.28 5.66 -16.68
CA CYS A 67 -3.61 5.35 -17.19
C CYS A 67 -3.62 5.14 -18.70
N GLU A 68 -2.96 6.03 -19.40
CA GLU A 68 -2.93 6.02 -20.87
C GLU A 68 -2.06 4.88 -21.42
N ASN A 69 -1.01 4.48 -20.70
CA ASN A 69 0.05 3.62 -21.21
C ASN A 69 0.13 2.23 -20.57
N LEU A 70 -0.44 2.02 -19.38
CA LEU A 70 -0.43 0.72 -18.66
C LEU A 70 -1.70 -0.12 -18.86
N SER A 71 -2.59 0.25 -19.76
CA SER A 71 -3.93 -0.33 -19.94
C SER A 71 -3.98 -1.85 -20.22
N ASN A 72 -2.84 -2.50 -20.49
CA ASN A 72 -2.77 -3.90 -20.91
C ASN A 72 -2.04 -4.83 -19.92
N ALA A 73 -1.69 -4.38 -18.71
CA ALA A 73 -1.08 -5.28 -17.72
C ALA A 73 -2.13 -6.25 -17.17
N GLY A 74 -1.97 -7.54 -17.44
CA GLY A 74 -2.86 -8.60 -16.98
C GLY A 74 -2.52 -9.14 -15.58
N ASN A 75 -1.38 -8.71 -14.98
CA ASN A 75 -0.95 -9.12 -13.65
C ASN A 75 0.10 -8.15 -13.05
N ALA A 76 0.40 -8.30 -11.76
CA ALA A 76 1.36 -7.47 -11.04
C ALA A 76 2.79 -7.52 -11.64
N ALA A 77 3.20 -8.68 -12.15
CA ALA A 77 4.53 -8.84 -12.76
C ALA A 77 4.67 -8.05 -14.06
N GLU A 78 3.62 -8.02 -14.89
CA GLU A 78 3.57 -7.21 -16.11
C GLU A 78 3.56 -5.72 -15.81
N ALA A 79 2.77 -5.28 -14.83
CA ALA A 79 2.75 -3.89 -14.38
C ALA A 79 4.13 -3.45 -13.84
N LYS A 80 4.79 -4.32 -13.08
CA LYS A 80 6.17 -4.12 -12.60
C LYS A 80 7.17 -4.02 -13.74
N ALA A 81 7.11 -4.94 -14.71
CA ALA A 81 8.00 -4.94 -15.87
C ALA A 81 7.80 -3.68 -16.72
N TRP A 82 6.55 -3.27 -16.93
CA TRP A 82 6.22 -2.02 -17.62
C TRP A 82 6.83 -0.81 -16.93
N ALA A 83 6.68 -0.70 -15.60
CA ALA A 83 7.24 0.41 -14.83
C ALA A 83 8.78 0.46 -14.89
N ILE A 84 9.45 -0.70 -14.96
CA ILE A 84 10.91 -0.77 -15.16
C ILE A 84 11.29 -0.22 -16.54
N CYS A 85 10.56 -0.62 -17.58
CA CYS A 85 10.85 -0.21 -18.96
C CYS A 85 10.57 1.28 -19.19
N HIS A 86 9.54 1.85 -18.53
CA HIS A 86 9.11 3.24 -18.71
C HIS A 86 9.59 4.18 -17.61
N LYS A 87 10.63 3.78 -16.87
CA LYS A 87 11.14 4.57 -15.74
C LYS A 87 11.56 5.98 -16.13
N GLU A 88 12.23 6.14 -17.27
CA GLU A 88 12.71 7.44 -17.72
C GLU A 88 11.56 8.36 -18.16
N GLU A 89 10.52 7.81 -18.76
CA GLU A 89 9.29 8.54 -19.09
C GLU A 89 8.56 9.01 -17.82
N LEU A 90 8.45 8.15 -16.82
CA LEU A 90 7.86 8.50 -15.53
C LEU A 90 8.64 9.62 -14.83
N ILE A 91 9.97 9.57 -14.86
CA ILE A 91 10.84 10.64 -14.35
C ILE A 91 10.63 11.94 -15.15
N ARG A 92 10.53 11.85 -16.46
CA ARG A 92 10.31 13.02 -17.33
C ARG A 92 8.97 13.68 -17.01
N THR A 93 7.88 12.91 -16.98
CA THR A 93 6.54 13.40 -16.62
C THR A 93 6.54 14.11 -15.27
N ALA A 94 7.15 13.49 -14.26
CA ALA A 94 7.26 14.10 -12.94
C ALA A 94 8.12 15.38 -12.94
N ARG A 95 9.18 15.44 -13.75
CA ARG A 95 10.07 16.60 -13.86
C ARG A 95 9.39 17.79 -14.57
N GLU A 96 8.58 17.51 -15.56
CA GLU A 96 7.80 18.54 -16.27
C GLU A 96 6.88 19.29 -15.27
N VAL A 97 6.21 18.58 -14.37
CA VAL A 97 5.42 19.19 -13.30
C VAL A 97 6.27 20.07 -12.38
N LEU A 98 7.46 19.61 -11.96
CA LEU A 98 8.36 20.42 -11.15
C LEU A 98 8.76 21.72 -11.84
N GLN A 99 9.07 21.64 -13.14
CA GLN A 99 9.46 22.82 -13.92
C GLN A 99 8.32 23.82 -14.07
N GLU A 100 7.10 23.36 -14.31
CA GLU A 100 5.89 24.21 -14.38
C GLU A 100 5.63 24.94 -13.06
N GLU A 101 5.90 24.29 -11.94
CA GLU A 101 5.78 24.86 -10.59
C GLU A 101 7.02 25.67 -10.14
N GLY A 102 8.03 25.81 -11.01
CA GLY A 102 9.26 26.54 -10.70
C GLY A 102 10.16 25.87 -9.67
N CYS A 103 9.99 24.56 -9.45
CA CYS A 103 10.78 23.77 -8.51
C CYS A 103 11.96 23.10 -9.22
N ASN A 104 13.16 23.20 -8.62
CA ASN A 104 14.39 22.60 -9.15
C ASN A 104 14.82 21.34 -8.39
N ASP A 105 13.95 20.75 -7.60
CA ASP A 105 14.25 19.52 -6.87
C ASP A 105 14.52 18.35 -7.80
N GLN A 106 15.38 17.44 -7.36
CA GLN A 106 15.66 16.21 -8.09
C GLN A 106 14.48 15.26 -8.01
N ILE A 107 14.14 14.63 -9.15
CA ILE A 107 13.20 13.51 -9.22
C ILE A 107 13.96 12.22 -9.47
N THR A 108 13.59 11.18 -8.73
CA THR A 108 14.02 9.80 -8.99
C THR A 108 12.83 8.85 -8.97
N ALA A 109 12.87 7.84 -9.84
CA ALA A 109 11.92 6.74 -9.84
C ALA A 109 12.67 5.42 -9.71
N GLU A 110 12.14 4.51 -8.91
CA GLU A 110 12.71 3.19 -8.72
C GLU A 110 11.61 2.14 -8.53
N VAL A 111 11.84 0.94 -9.03
CA VAL A 111 11.02 -0.22 -8.70
C VAL A 111 11.73 -1.00 -7.62
N VAL A 112 11.12 -1.11 -6.45
CA VAL A 112 11.76 -1.61 -5.24
C VAL A 112 10.77 -2.38 -4.38
N ARG A 113 11.27 -3.38 -3.64
CA ARG A 113 10.51 -4.02 -2.56
C ARG A 113 10.69 -3.21 -1.29
N CYS A 114 9.58 -2.68 -0.75
CA CYS A 114 9.60 -1.84 0.44
C CYS A 114 8.37 -2.07 1.32
N GLU A 115 8.47 -1.61 2.56
CA GLU A 115 7.41 -1.74 3.55
C GLU A 115 6.30 -0.70 3.32
N PHE A 116 5.06 -1.16 3.39
CA PHE A 116 3.86 -0.35 3.33
C PHE A 116 3.09 -0.45 4.65
N PRO A 117 2.50 0.64 5.14
CA PRO A 117 1.54 0.58 6.24
C PRO A 117 0.21 -0.03 5.78
N ASP A 118 -0.67 -0.37 6.73
CA ASP A 118 -2.07 -0.68 6.43
C ASP A 118 -2.70 0.49 5.69
N LYS A 119 -3.37 0.19 4.58
CA LYS A 119 -4.07 1.21 3.77
C LYS A 119 -5.43 0.71 3.32
N THR A 120 -6.44 1.52 3.60
CA THR A 120 -7.82 1.27 3.17
C THR A 120 -8.14 2.12 1.95
N TYR A 121 -8.69 1.47 0.94
CA TYR A 121 -9.21 2.07 -0.29
C TYR A 121 -10.68 1.66 -0.41
N GLY A 122 -11.59 2.59 -0.16
CA GLY A 122 -13.01 2.28 -0.09
C GLY A 122 -13.30 1.21 0.97
N ASP A 123 -13.77 0.07 0.53
CA ASP A 123 -14.11 -1.08 1.37
C ASP A 123 -13.01 -2.17 1.46
N ILE A 124 -11.85 -1.94 0.83
CA ILE A 124 -10.73 -2.89 0.83
C ILE A 124 -9.55 -2.34 1.62
N THR A 125 -9.03 -3.13 2.55
CA THR A 125 -7.83 -2.81 3.34
C THR A 125 -6.67 -3.74 2.97
N PHE A 126 -5.59 -3.16 2.46
CA PHE A 126 -4.33 -3.88 2.24
C PHE A 126 -3.53 -3.87 3.55
N PRO A 127 -3.14 -5.05 4.05
CA PRO A 127 -2.38 -5.15 5.29
C PRO A 127 -0.98 -4.54 5.15
N ALA A 128 -0.42 -4.07 6.26
CA ALA A 128 0.97 -3.65 6.33
C ALA A 128 1.90 -4.82 5.97
N GLY A 129 3.00 -4.50 5.29
CA GLY A 129 4.01 -5.50 4.94
C GLY A 129 4.85 -5.09 3.75
N TRP A 130 5.62 -6.04 3.25
CA TRP A 130 6.56 -5.84 2.14
C TRP A 130 5.87 -6.10 0.80
N TYR A 131 5.94 -5.11 -0.08
CA TYR A 131 5.37 -5.16 -1.43
C TYR A 131 6.37 -4.66 -2.47
N ASP A 132 6.27 -5.17 -3.69
CA ASP A 132 6.91 -4.55 -4.84
C ASP A 132 6.18 -3.25 -5.21
N ALA A 133 6.92 -2.19 -5.47
CA ALA A 133 6.35 -0.88 -5.74
C ALA A 133 7.17 -0.05 -6.70
N LEU A 134 6.48 0.77 -7.49
CA LEU A 134 7.04 1.97 -8.09
C LEU A 134 7.13 3.05 -7.01
N ARG A 135 8.31 3.61 -6.80
CA ARG A 135 8.58 4.67 -5.84
C ARG A 135 9.13 5.90 -6.53
N ILE A 136 8.43 7.02 -6.42
CA ILE A 136 8.91 8.32 -6.88
C ILE A 136 9.33 9.15 -5.68
N LYS A 137 10.50 9.75 -5.75
CA LYS A 137 11.06 10.61 -4.72
C LYS A 137 11.28 12.01 -5.27
N ILE A 138 10.83 13.02 -4.53
CA ILE A 138 11.02 14.43 -4.81
C ILE A 138 12.03 14.98 -3.81
N GLY A 139 13.11 15.59 -4.30
CA GLY A 139 14.12 16.21 -3.47
C GLY A 139 14.73 15.24 -2.45
N LYS A 140 14.67 15.60 -1.17
CA LYS A 140 15.20 14.80 -0.04
C LYS A 140 14.31 13.60 0.32
N ALA A 141 13.07 13.55 -0.15
CA ALA A 141 12.10 12.49 0.14
C ALA A 141 11.87 12.27 1.66
N GLN A 142 11.81 13.35 2.44
CA GLN A 142 11.65 13.34 3.90
C GLN A 142 10.23 13.68 4.35
N GLY A 143 9.33 14.07 3.43
CA GLY A 143 7.95 14.39 3.73
C GLY A 143 7.03 13.16 3.71
N HIS A 144 5.77 13.38 4.08
CA HIS A 144 4.74 12.34 4.07
C HIS A 144 4.52 11.74 2.69
N ASN A 145 4.37 10.41 2.68
CA ASN A 145 4.09 9.63 1.48
C ASN A 145 2.62 9.71 1.06
N TRP A 146 2.39 9.67 -0.24
CA TRP A 146 1.13 9.24 -0.82
C TRP A 146 1.24 7.78 -1.26
N TRP A 147 0.22 6.96 -0.98
CA TRP A 147 0.25 5.50 -1.12
C TRP A 147 -0.90 5.01 -2.00
N CYS A 148 -0.61 4.10 -2.94
CA CYS A 148 -1.62 3.48 -3.80
C CYS A 148 -1.30 2.03 -4.19
N VAL A 149 -2.24 1.41 -4.93
CA VAL A 149 -2.10 0.12 -5.61
C VAL A 149 -2.20 0.38 -7.10
N LEU A 150 -1.13 0.11 -7.84
CA LEU A 150 -1.07 0.30 -9.27
C LEU A 150 -1.69 -0.89 -10.02
N TYR A 151 -1.45 -2.11 -9.53
CA TYR A 151 -2.13 -3.32 -10.00
C TYR A 151 -2.65 -4.14 -8.79
N PRO A 152 -3.88 -4.61 -8.75
CA PRO A 152 -4.98 -4.18 -9.63
C PRO A 152 -5.21 -2.67 -9.56
N ASN A 153 -5.78 -2.14 -10.63
CA ASN A 153 -5.85 -0.70 -10.83
C ASN A 153 -6.77 0.02 -9.83
N LEU A 154 -6.20 0.46 -8.69
CA LEU A 154 -6.90 1.23 -7.68
C LEU A 154 -6.42 2.70 -7.60
N CYS A 155 -5.36 3.06 -8.34
CA CYS A 155 -4.84 4.43 -8.38
C CYS A 155 -5.77 5.42 -9.11
N PHE A 156 -6.59 4.91 -10.00
CA PHE A 156 -7.49 5.67 -10.86
C PHE A 156 -8.89 5.84 -10.27
N MET A 157 -9.04 5.52 -8.98
CA MET A 157 -10.31 5.75 -8.29
C MET A 157 -10.57 7.24 -8.17
N ASP A 158 -11.75 7.64 -8.58
CA ASP A 158 -12.27 8.98 -8.29
C ASP A 158 -12.24 9.18 -6.77
N SER A 159 -11.42 10.14 -6.34
CA SER A 159 -11.24 10.50 -4.93
C SER A 159 -12.54 10.95 -4.25
N VAL A 160 -13.57 11.23 -5.04
CA VAL A 160 -14.89 11.68 -4.57
C VAL A 160 -15.77 10.51 -4.11
N HIS A 161 -15.65 9.33 -4.70
CA HIS A 161 -16.57 8.21 -4.43
C HIS A 161 -15.96 7.05 -3.62
N ALA A 162 -14.63 7.01 -3.45
CA ALA A 162 -13.90 6.02 -2.62
C ALA A 162 -14.40 4.55 -2.78
N ILE A 163 -14.84 4.17 -3.99
CA ILE A 163 -15.35 2.83 -4.29
C ILE A 163 -14.33 2.11 -5.17
N VAL A 164 -13.85 0.96 -4.72
CA VAL A 164 -12.99 0.11 -5.54
C VAL A 164 -13.75 -0.36 -6.78
N PRO A 165 -13.22 -0.18 -8.01
CA PRO A 165 -13.85 -0.64 -9.24
C PRO A 165 -14.19 -2.14 -9.17
N LYS A 166 -15.26 -2.54 -9.87
CA LYS A 166 -15.68 -3.96 -9.89
C LYS A 166 -14.59 -4.86 -10.43
N GLU A 167 -13.91 -4.40 -11.47
CA GLU A 167 -12.81 -5.10 -12.13
C GLU A 167 -11.68 -5.40 -11.12
N GLY A 168 -11.21 -4.42 -10.35
CA GLY A 168 -10.20 -4.61 -9.33
C GLY A 168 -10.64 -5.55 -8.19
N LYS A 169 -11.95 -5.56 -7.85
CA LYS A 169 -12.51 -6.52 -6.89
C LYS A 169 -12.53 -7.95 -7.46
N GLU A 170 -12.88 -8.10 -8.72
CA GLU A 170 -12.91 -9.40 -9.41
C GLU A 170 -11.48 -9.97 -9.54
N GLU A 171 -10.50 -9.15 -9.86
CA GLU A 171 -9.09 -9.54 -9.89
C GLU A 171 -8.61 -10.02 -8.51
N LEU A 172 -8.89 -9.27 -7.44
CA LEU A 172 -8.54 -9.70 -6.08
C LEU A 172 -9.26 -10.99 -5.67
N ARG A 173 -10.52 -11.18 -6.10
CA ARG A 173 -11.27 -12.43 -5.85
C ARG A 173 -10.72 -13.62 -6.62
N SER A 174 -10.13 -13.41 -7.78
CA SER A 174 -9.57 -14.51 -8.59
C SER A 174 -8.32 -15.13 -7.93
N VAL A 175 -7.59 -14.34 -7.14
CA VAL A 175 -6.34 -14.78 -6.49
C VAL A 175 -6.49 -15.10 -5.00
N LEU A 176 -7.56 -14.64 -4.34
CA LEU A 176 -7.84 -14.88 -2.93
C LEU A 176 -8.97 -15.91 -2.76
N THR A 177 -8.93 -16.67 -1.67
CA THR A 177 -10.10 -17.45 -1.23
C THR A 177 -11.17 -16.51 -0.68
N ASP A 178 -12.43 -16.98 -0.60
CA ASP A 178 -13.54 -16.19 -0.04
C ASP A 178 -13.25 -15.74 1.40
N GLU A 179 -12.56 -16.56 2.22
CA GLU A 179 -12.16 -16.21 3.59
C GLU A 179 -11.12 -15.09 3.59
N GLU A 180 -10.09 -15.19 2.75
CA GLU A 180 -9.03 -14.19 2.61
C GLU A 180 -9.58 -12.86 2.07
N TYR A 181 -10.47 -12.93 1.06
CA TYR A 181 -11.14 -11.76 0.52
C TYR A 181 -12.00 -11.07 1.59
N ALA A 182 -12.75 -11.84 2.38
CA ALA A 182 -13.54 -11.30 3.49
C ALA A 182 -12.69 -10.61 4.56
N MET A 183 -11.44 -11.04 4.76
CA MET A 183 -10.50 -10.40 5.70
C MET A 183 -10.08 -9.01 5.21
N ILE A 184 -9.80 -8.82 3.94
CA ILE A 184 -9.39 -7.52 3.39
C ILE A 184 -10.57 -6.54 3.26
N VAL A 185 -11.80 -7.05 3.02
CA VAL A 185 -13.01 -6.21 2.98
C VAL A 185 -13.46 -5.76 4.36
N LYS A 186 -13.27 -6.58 5.41
CA LYS A 186 -13.62 -6.23 6.78
C LYS A 186 -12.54 -5.45 7.52
N GLY A 187 -11.41 -5.24 6.89
CA GLY A 187 -10.20 -4.75 7.51
C GLY A 187 -9.42 -5.86 8.21
N THR A 188 -8.09 -5.76 8.19
CA THR A 188 -7.24 -6.64 8.98
C THR A 188 -7.57 -6.49 10.46
N PRO A 189 -7.68 -7.59 11.22
CA PRO A 189 -7.88 -7.48 12.65
C PRO A 189 -6.76 -6.63 13.26
N VAL A 190 -7.16 -5.66 14.05
CA VAL A 190 -6.28 -4.69 14.70
C VAL A 190 -5.09 -5.44 15.30
N LYS A 191 -3.86 -5.11 14.90
CA LYS A 191 -2.68 -5.51 15.67
C LYS A 191 -2.85 -4.95 17.06
N ILE A 192 -3.16 -5.82 18.03
CA ILE A 192 -3.12 -5.46 19.44
C ILE A 192 -1.63 -5.21 19.75
N LYS A 193 -1.19 -3.96 19.57
CA LYS A 193 0.10 -3.54 20.10
C LYS A 193 0.00 -3.68 21.62
N TRP A 194 0.67 -4.67 22.17
CA TRP A 194 0.84 -4.80 23.61
C TRP A 194 1.59 -3.58 24.11
N PHE A 195 0.88 -2.61 24.64
CA PHE A 195 1.39 -1.35 25.18
C PHE A 195 2.40 -1.55 26.33
N PHE A 196 2.51 -2.78 26.83
CA PHE A 196 3.34 -3.14 27.98
C PHE A 196 4.77 -3.55 27.64
N LEU A 197 5.15 -3.70 26.37
CA LEU A 197 6.52 -4.08 25.98
C LEU A 197 7.44 -2.93 25.59
N GLN A 198 6.99 -1.68 25.71
CA GLN A 198 7.82 -0.48 25.45
C GLN A 198 8.38 0.16 26.72
N LEU A 199 8.33 -0.51 27.88
CA LEU A 199 8.88 0.03 29.15
C LEU A 199 10.29 -0.50 29.48
N THR A 200 10.97 -1.14 28.56
CA THR A 200 12.36 -1.58 28.73
C THR A 200 13.18 -1.26 27.50
N GLU A 201 13.47 0.05 27.26
CA GLU A 201 14.70 0.56 26.64
C GLU A 201 14.92 1.99 27.13
#